data_269543ae48fe309f75f821d392ed2cf3
#
_entry.id   269543ae48fe309f75f821d392ed2cf3
#
_cell.length_a   1.000
_cell.length_b   1.000
_cell.length_c   1.000
_cell.angle_alpha   90.00
_cell.angle_beta   90.00
_cell.angle_gamma   90.00
#
_symmetry.space_group_name_H-M   'P 1'
#
loop_
_entity.id
_entity.type
_entity.pdbx_description
1 polymer ?
#
loop_
_entity_poly.entity_id
_entity_poly.type
_entity_poly.pdbx_seq_one_letter_code
_entity_poly.pdbx_strand_id
1 'polypeptide(L)'
;MPFNNTLRGEEHTRSWEKAELKTIANDIATAAGLELFFDTDYNPTIERAEQTEQSDLSFLLALCGDYGLALKISSGQLIIFDEEKYETADALITIVKPGTIYAAAAKMIYLPAMLGYSFSRKLRDVFAACHVSYQQGKNKAVIEATFTAPGKTGKTLQIKEQVETVADAERLAKKRLREKNCEEVTGSLTLPGSFYLMGGITVNMLGFGAYDGKYIITEAQHNIGGGYTTGINVRRCLDGY
;
A
#
# COMPACT_ATOMS: atom_id res chain seq x y z
N MET A 1 21.29 0.49 -9.46
CA MET A 1 20.99 0.90 -8.09
C MET A 1 22.06 0.30 -7.20
N PRO A 2 22.72 1.04 -6.32
CA PRO A 2 23.53 0.42 -5.30
C PRO A 2 22.60 -0.45 -4.44
N PHE A 3 22.84 -1.74 -4.44
CA PHE A 3 22.24 -2.66 -3.48
C PHE A 3 22.74 -2.24 -2.10
N ASN A 4 21.91 -1.57 -1.33
CA ASN A 4 22.26 -1.29 0.06
C ASN A 4 22.02 -2.60 0.84
N ASN A 5 23.07 -3.43 0.92
CA ASN A 5 23.05 -4.70 1.62
C ASN A 5 22.77 -4.53 3.12
N THR A 6 23.05 -3.35 3.68
CA THR A 6 22.87 -3.08 5.11
C THR A 6 21.40 -3.15 5.53
N LEU A 7 20.46 -2.58 4.76
CA LEU A 7 19.04 -2.61 5.10
C LEU A 7 18.39 -4.01 5.04
N ARG A 8 18.91 -4.91 4.21
CA ARG A 8 18.30 -6.23 3.94
C ARG A 8 19.09 -7.40 4.48
N GLY A 9 20.42 -7.25 4.57
CA GLY A 9 21.34 -8.35 4.83
C GLY A 9 21.90 -8.39 6.24
N GLU A 10 21.79 -7.31 6.99
CA GLU A 10 22.29 -7.23 8.36
C GLU A 10 21.11 -7.22 9.34
N GLU A 11 21.17 -8.09 10.35
CA GLU A 11 20.21 -8.15 11.43
C GLU A 11 20.69 -7.29 12.59
N HIS A 12 19.77 -6.52 13.15
CA HIS A 12 20.07 -5.63 14.28
C HIS A 12 19.16 -5.91 15.46
N THR A 13 19.67 -5.62 16.66
CA THR A 13 18.88 -5.60 17.89
C THR A 13 18.99 -4.19 18.49
N ARG A 14 17.89 -3.46 18.44
CA ARG A 14 17.76 -2.07 18.90
C ARG A 14 16.41 -1.84 19.53
N SER A 15 16.29 -0.83 20.37
CA SER A 15 15.01 -0.42 20.94
C SER A 15 14.91 1.11 20.95
N TRP A 16 13.69 1.59 20.74
CA TRP A 16 13.33 2.99 20.89
C TRP A 16 12.20 3.10 21.90
N GLU A 17 12.29 4.08 22.80
CA GLU A 17 11.27 4.37 23.80
C GLU A 17 10.75 5.79 23.59
N LYS A 18 9.43 5.95 23.62
CA LYS A 18 8.72 7.22 23.42
C LYS A 18 9.23 8.00 22.21
N ALA A 19 9.42 7.32 21.11
CA ALA A 19 9.94 7.88 19.87
C ALA A 19 8.85 8.01 18.81
N GLU A 20 8.91 9.07 18.03
CA GLU A 20 8.06 9.23 16.84
C GLU A 20 8.50 8.27 15.73
N LEU A 21 7.55 7.74 14.96
CA LEU A 21 7.84 6.86 13.81
C LEU A 21 8.85 7.51 12.84
N LYS A 22 8.70 8.80 12.57
CA LYS A 22 9.63 9.55 11.72
C LYS A 22 11.05 9.54 12.25
N THR A 23 11.23 9.65 13.58
CA THR A 23 12.55 9.60 14.22
C THR A 23 13.20 8.22 14.04
N ILE A 24 12.44 7.16 14.33
CA ILE A 24 12.91 5.78 14.15
C ILE A 24 13.33 5.52 12.69
N ALA A 25 12.48 5.95 11.76
CA ALA A 25 12.76 5.80 10.33
C ALA A 25 13.98 6.60 9.87
N ASN A 26 14.17 7.81 10.42
CA ASN A 26 15.33 8.66 10.11
C ASN A 26 16.65 8.08 10.64
N ASP A 27 16.63 7.51 11.83
CA ASP A 27 17.80 6.83 12.41
C ASP A 27 18.25 5.68 11.51
N ILE A 28 17.30 4.87 11.06
CA ILE A 28 17.56 3.73 10.18
C ILE A 28 17.99 4.19 8.78
N ALA A 29 17.32 5.18 8.19
CA ALA A 29 17.68 5.73 6.89
C ALA A 29 19.11 6.29 6.90
N THR A 30 19.44 7.07 7.93
CA THR A 30 20.78 7.66 8.11
C THR A 30 21.85 6.58 8.24
N ALA A 31 21.63 5.55 9.06
CA ALA A 31 22.56 4.43 9.22
C ALA A 31 22.78 3.67 7.88
N ALA A 32 21.78 3.63 7.03
CA ALA A 32 21.85 3.01 5.71
C ALA A 32 22.36 3.95 4.60
N GLY A 33 22.67 5.22 4.91
CA GLY A 33 23.11 6.21 3.92
C GLY A 33 22.02 6.64 2.95
N LEU A 34 20.76 6.58 3.39
CA LEU A 34 19.59 7.02 2.63
C LEU A 34 19.04 8.32 3.21
N GLU A 35 18.38 9.11 2.37
CA GLU A 35 17.58 10.25 2.79
C GLU A 35 16.16 9.80 3.11
N LEU A 36 15.60 10.23 4.27
CA LEU A 36 14.20 9.95 4.60
C LEU A 36 13.29 10.97 3.91
N PHE A 37 12.35 10.49 3.10
CA PHE A 37 11.21 11.24 2.61
C PHE A 37 9.94 10.76 3.30
N PHE A 38 9.40 11.57 4.24
CA PHE A 38 8.23 11.23 5.04
C PHE A 38 7.01 12.01 4.51
N ASP A 39 6.21 11.34 3.65
CA ASP A 39 5.09 11.94 2.91
C ASP A 39 3.73 11.56 3.54
N THR A 40 3.58 11.88 4.81
CA THR A 40 2.32 11.74 5.55
C THR A 40 2.26 12.75 6.67
N ASP A 41 1.06 13.23 6.99
CA ASP A 41 0.82 14.10 8.14
C ASP A 41 0.68 13.29 9.45
N TYR A 42 0.57 11.97 9.34
CA TYR A 42 0.43 11.07 10.49
C TYR A 42 1.80 10.57 10.97
N ASN A 43 2.21 11.05 12.14
CA ASN A 43 3.47 10.67 12.77
C ASN A 43 3.21 10.23 14.23
N PRO A 44 2.90 8.95 14.46
CA PRO A 44 2.57 8.44 15.78
C PRO A 44 3.80 8.42 16.69
N THR A 45 3.57 8.72 17.97
CA THR A 45 4.54 8.45 19.04
C THR A 45 4.36 7.00 19.48
N ILE A 46 5.45 6.25 19.48
CA ILE A 46 5.50 4.84 19.81
C ILE A 46 6.11 4.70 21.20
N GLU A 47 5.36 4.16 22.16
CA GLU A 47 5.84 4.00 23.54
C GLU A 47 7.08 3.10 23.61
N ARG A 48 7.07 2.00 22.84
CA ARG A 48 8.23 1.10 22.72
C ARG A 48 8.23 0.39 21.37
N ALA A 49 9.32 0.52 20.64
CA ALA A 49 9.57 -0.24 19.43
C ALA A 49 10.84 -1.09 19.62
N GLU A 50 10.74 -2.39 19.37
CA GLU A 50 11.85 -3.33 19.52
C GLU A 50 12.14 -4.02 18.19
N GLN A 51 13.36 -3.87 17.73
CA GLN A 51 13.93 -4.63 16.64
C GLN A 51 14.80 -5.73 17.25
N THR A 52 14.45 -6.99 17.03
CA THR A 52 15.18 -8.14 17.60
C THR A 52 15.55 -9.09 16.48
N GLU A 53 16.85 -9.24 16.22
CA GLU A 53 17.40 -10.19 15.24
C GLU A 53 16.67 -10.13 13.89
N GLN A 54 16.41 -8.93 13.39
CA GLN A 54 15.75 -8.73 12.09
C GLN A 54 16.38 -7.57 11.32
N SER A 55 16.28 -7.64 10.00
CA SER A 55 16.80 -6.59 9.13
C SER A 55 16.02 -5.29 9.29
N ASP A 56 16.69 -4.17 9.08
CA ASP A 56 16.12 -2.83 9.16
C ASP A 56 14.90 -2.66 8.26
N LEU A 57 14.95 -3.22 7.05
CA LEU A 57 13.83 -3.16 6.12
C LEU A 57 12.63 -3.95 6.63
N SER A 58 12.84 -5.17 7.14
CA SER A 58 11.75 -6.00 7.67
C SER A 58 11.08 -5.34 8.87
N PHE A 59 11.89 -4.78 9.78
CA PHE A 59 11.40 -4.04 10.93
C PHE A 59 10.56 -2.83 10.53
N LEU A 60 11.09 -1.97 9.64
CA LEU A 60 10.36 -0.78 9.19
C LEU A 60 9.10 -1.11 8.40
N LEU A 61 9.11 -2.17 7.57
CA LEU A 61 7.92 -2.62 6.86
C LEU A 61 6.82 -3.05 7.84
N ALA A 62 7.19 -3.83 8.85
CA ALA A 62 6.24 -4.25 9.89
C ALA A 62 5.71 -3.04 10.67
N LEU A 63 6.62 -2.18 11.14
CA LEU A 63 6.28 -1.00 11.92
C LEU A 63 5.40 -0.03 11.14
N CYS A 64 5.75 0.32 9.90
CA CYS A 64 4.91 1.17 9.03
C CYS A 64 3.56 0.51 8.77
N GLY A 65 3.58 -0.81 8.47
CA GLY A 65 2.39 -1.61 8.32
C GLY A 65 1.47 -1.53 9.54
N ASP A 66 1.99 -1.55 10.77
CA ASP A 66 1.19 -1.43 12.00
C ASP A 66 0.46 -0.10 12.14
N TYR A 67 0.96 0.95 11.53
CA TYR A 67 0.34 2.28 11.51
C TYR A 67 -0.38 2.61 10.19
N GLY A 68 -0.55 1.62 9.29
CA GLY A 68 -1.27 1.81 8.02
C GLY A 68 -0.51 2.62 6.98
N LEU A 69 0.82 2.70 7.12
CA LEU A 69 1.70 3.40 6.19
C LEU A 69 2.43 2.41 5.29
N ALA A 70 2.74 2.84 4.08
CA ALA A 70 3.56 2.11 3.14
C ALA A 70 4.99 2.63 3.12
N LEU A 71 5.93 1.75 2.77
CA LEU A 71 7.34 2.05 2.66
C LEU A 71 7.88 1.60 1.30
N LYS A 72 8.67 2.44 0.66
CA LYS A 72 9.44 2.08 -0.53
C LYS A 72 10.83 2.71 -0.50
N ILE A 73 11.76 2.11 -1.24
CA ILE A 73 13.10 2.66 -1.45
C ILE A 73 13.23 3.00 -2.93
N SER A 74 13.53 4.25 -3.22
CA SER A 74 13.72 4.74 -4.60
C SER A 74 14.74 5.88 -4.63
N SER A 75 15.61 5.88 -5.64
CA SER A 75 16.54 6.98 -5.91
C SER A 75 17.40 7.42 -4.71
N GLY A 76 17.82 6.47 -3.86
CA GLY A 76 18.62 6.79 -2.67
C GLY A 76 17.81 7.32 -1.49
N GLN A 77 16.49 7.26 -1.57
CA GLN A 77 15.58 7.69 -0.51
C GLN A 77 14.81 6.52 0.08
N LEU A 78 14.60 6.56 1.38
CA LEU A 78 13.62 5.78 2.11
C LEU A 78 12.34 6.61 2.18
N ILE A 79 11.27 6.14 1.53
CA ILE A 79 10.01 6.89 1.39
C ILE A 79 8.94 6.19 2.22
N ILE A 80 8.37 6.91 3.18
CA ILE A 80 7.21 6.48 3.97
C ILE A 80 6.02 7.35 3.58
N PHE A 81 4.90 6.73 3.24
CA PHE A 81 3.75 7.44 2.70
C PHE A 81 2.43 6.76 3.04
N ASP A 82 1.34 7.53 2.96
CA ASP A 82 -0.02 7.03 3.06
C ASP A 82 -0.52 6.58 1.69
N GLU A 83 -0.82 5.28 1.53
CA GLU A 83 -1.33 4.74 0.27
C GLU A 83 -2.67 5.37 -0.14
N GLU A 84 -3.55 5.69 0.81
CA GLU A 84 -4.83 6.33 0.53
C GLU A 84 -4.65 7.67 -0.20
N LYS A 85 -3.66 8.47 0.22
CA LYS A 85 -3.31 9.75 -0.42
C LYS A 85 -2.97 9.56 -1.90
N TYR A 86 -2.22 8.52 -2.22
CA TYR A 86 -1.84 8.21 -3.61
C TYR A 86 -3.00 7.61 -4.39
N GLU A 87 -3.84 6.81 -3.74
CA GLU A 87 -5.02 6.23 -4.37
C GLU A 87 -6.11 7.27 -4.68
N THR A 88 -6.24 8.33 -3.88
CA THR A 88 -7.20 9.42 -4.14
C THR A 88 -6.75 10.35 -5.26
N ALA A 89 -5.43 10.47 -5.51
CA ALA A 89 -4.90 11.29 -6.58
C ALA A 89 -5.43 10.86 -7.96
N ASP A 90 -5.60 11.80 -8.88
CA ASP A 90 -6.02 11.52 -10.25
C ASP A 90 -5.05 10.56 -10.95
N ALA A 91 -5.60 9.60 -11.68
CA ALA A 91 -4.77 8.71 -12.48
C ALA A 91 -4.01 9.48 -13.57
N LEU A 92 -2.68 9.29 -13.61
CA LEU A 92 -1.83 9.97 -14.57
C LEU A 92 -1.98 9.38 -15.98
N ILE A 93 -2.23 8.07 -16.07
CA ILE A 93 -2.24 7.31 -17.31
C ILE A 93 -3.56 6.54 -17.42
N THR A 94 -4.16 6.53 -18.60
CA THR A 94 -5.26 5.63 -18.93
C THR A 94 -4.76 4.55 -19.88
N ILE A 95 -4.82 3.29 -19.45
CA ILE A 95 -4.51 2.12 -20.25
C ILE A 95 -5.80 1.67 -20.93
N VAL A 96 -5.85 1.77 -22.25
CA VAL A 96 -7.05 1.42 -23.05
C VAL A 96 -6.84 0.07 -23.71
N LYS A 97 -7.78 -0.85 -23.54
CA LYS A 97 -7.76 -2.13 -24.24
C LYS A 97 -7.86 -1.90 -25.75
N PRO A 98 -7.03 -2.56 -26.58
CA PRO A 98 -7.09 -2.45 -28.03
C PRO A 98 -8.50 -2.74 -28.58
N GLY A 99 -8.96 -1.92 -29.52
CA GLY A 99 -10.31 -2.03 -30.11
C GLY A 99 -11.41 -1.35 -29.31
N THR A 100 -11.11 -0.70 -28.19
CA THR A 100 -12.10 0.05 -27.40
C THR A 100 -12.29 1.44 -28.03
N ILE A 101 -13.56 1.83 -28.24
CA ILE A 101 -13.93 3.22 -28.62
C ILE A 101 -13.92 4.05 -27.33
N TYR A 102 -13.17 5.14 -27.31
CA TYR A 102 -13.06 6.02 -26.15
C TYR A 102 -13.14 7.49 -26.54
N ALA A 103 -13.64 8.32 -25.65
CA ALA A 103 -13.59 9.77 -25.78
C ALA A 103 -12.28 10.29 -25.24
N ALA A 104 -11.64 11.23 -25.94
CA ALA A 104 -10.28 11.73 -25.67
C ALA A 104 -10.18 12.66 -24.43
N ALA A 105 -10.88 12.34 -23.33
CA ALA A 105 -10.91 13.17 -22.12
C ALA A 105 -9.77 12.87 -21.10
N ALA A 106 -8.90 11.89 -21.35
CA ALA A 106 -7.85 11.53 -20.44
C ALA A 106 -6.58 12.36 -20.67
N LYS A 107 -5.92 12.78 -19.58
CA LYS A 107 -4.68 13.59 -19.62
C LYS A 107 -3.53 12.90 -20.36
N MET A 108 -3.41 11.60 -20.23
CA MET A 108 -2.45 10.78 -20.99
C MET A 108 -3.10 9.43 -21.32
N ILE A 109 -3.23 9.14 -22.61
CA ILE A 109 -3.79 7.90 -23.11
C ILE A 109 -2.64 7.00 -23.54
N TYR A 110 -2.59 5.80 -22.99
CA TYR A 110 -1.66 4.77 -23.39
C TYR A 110 -2.42 3.67 -24.11
N LEU A 111 -2.19 3.53 -25.41
CA LEU A 111 -2.79 2.53 -26.29
C LEU A 111 -1.73 1.45 -26.61
N PRO A 112 -1.44 0.56 -25.69
CA PRO A 112 -0.41 -0.43 -25.94
C PRO A 112 -0.91 -1.50 -26.92
N ALA A 113 -0.03 -1.97 -27.79
CA ALA A 113 -0.16 -3.30 -28.31
C ALA A 113 0.00 -4.26 -27.13
N MET A 114 -1.11 -4.69 -26.54
CA MET A 114 -1.09 -5.57 -25.38
C MET A 114 -0.52 -6.93 -25.73
N LEU A 115 0.53 -7.33 -25.02
CA LEU A 115 1.13 -8.64 -25.16
C LEU A 115 0.37 -9.70 -24.34
N GLY A 116 -0.24 -9.26 -23.23
CA GLY A 116 -1.06 -10.12 -22.39
C GLY A 116 -1.66 -9.35 -21.21
N TYR A 117 -2.79 -9.84 -20.70
CA TYR A 117 -3.37 -9.35 -19.46
C TYR A 117 -4.20 -10.44 -18.78
N SER A 118 -4.26 -10.38 -17.47
CA SER A 118 -5.19 -11.17 -16.68
C SER A 118 -5.71 -10.32 -15.52
N PHE A 119 -6.98 -10.55 -15.15
CA PHE A 119 -7.60 -9.96 -13.97
C PHE A 119 -8.19 -11.07 -13.11
N SER A 120 -8.14 -10.88 -11.82
CA SER A 120 -8.74 -11.77 -10.82
C SER A 120 -9.58 -10.98 -9.85
N ARG A 121 -10.70 -11.55 -9.44
CA ARG A 121 -11.55 -11.03 -8.37
C ARG A 121 -11.73 -12.08 -7.29
N LYS A 122 -11.30 -11.77 -6.06
CA LYS A 122 -11.55 -12.59 -4.89
C LYS A 122 -12.95 -12.25 -4.35
N LEU A 123 -13.77 -13.29 -4.15
CA LEU A 123 -15.09 -13.17 -3.50
C LEU A 123 -15.05 -13.56 -2.03
N ARG A 124 -13.97 -14.25 -1.63
CA ARG A 124 -13.72 -14.60 -0.23
C ARG A 124 -12.80 -13.54 0.38
N ASP A 125 -12.90 -13.37 1.70
CA ASP A 125 -12.07 -12.45 2.48
C ASP A 125 -12.20 -10.97 2.07
N VAL A 126 -13.37 -10.61 1.50
CA VAL A 126 -13.80 -9.24 1.27
C VAL A 126 -14.87 -8.89 2.29
N PHE A 127 -14.72 -7.76 2.95
CA PHE A 127 -15.56 -7.33 4.06
C PHE A 127 -16.15 -5.95 3.82
N ALA A 128 -17.37 -5.73 4.32
CA ALA A 128 -18.02 -4.43 4.27
C ALA A 128 -17.59 -3.53 5.44
N ALA A 129 -17.27 -4.13 6.57
CA ALA A 129 -16.87 -3.41 7.77
C ALA A 129 -15.78 -4.18 8.53
N CYS A 130 -15.09 -3.48 9.41
CA CYS A 130 -14.20 -4.08 10.41
C CYS A 130 -14.59 -3.57 11.79
N HIS A 131 -14.75 -4.49 12.73
CA HIS A 131 -14.99 -4.21 14.15
C HIS A 131 -13.77 -4.60 14.94
N VAL A 132 -13.21 -3.64 15.65
CA VAL A 132 -12.10 -3.84 16.59
C VAL A 132 -12.66 -3.76 18.00
N SER A 133 -12.29 -4.71 18.86
CA SER A 133 -12.65 -4.68 20.27
C SER A 133 -11.50 -5.16 21.14
N TYR A 134 -11.20 -4.42 22.18
CA TYR A 134 -10.16 -4.75 23.15
C TYR A 134 -10.59 -4.45 24.58
N GLN A 135 -10.36 -5.39 25.48
CA GLN A 135 -10.63 -5.22 26.91
C GLN A 135 -9.32 -5.29 27.70
N GLN A 136 -8.93 -4.19 28.28
CA GLN A 136 -7.70 -4.06 29.08
C GLN A 136 -7.94 -4.57 30.54
N GLY A 137 -8.14 -5.87 30.70
CA GLY A 137 -8.39 -6.52 32.00
C GLY A 137 -9.87 -6.66 32.37
N LYS A 138 -10.17 -7.52 33.34
CA LYS A 138 -11.54 -7.96 33.67
C LYS A 138 -12.52 -6.87 34.15
N ASN A 139 -12.00 -5.74 34.65
CA ASN A 139 -12.82 -4.68 35.26
C ASN A 139 -12.68 -3.32 34.52
N LYS A 140 -12.05 -3.27 33.34
CA LYS A 140 -11.94 -2.05 32.54
C LYS A 140 -12.96 -2.03 31.42
N ALA A 141 -13.37 -0.82 31.01
CA ALA A 141 -14.26 -0.65 29.87
C ALA A 141 -13.67 -1.28 28.60
N VAL A 142 -14.54 -1.82 27.77
CA VAL A 142 -14.16 -2.30 26.44
C VAL A 142 -13.92 -1.10 25.56
N ILE A 143 -12.77 -1.07 24.88
CA ILE A 143 -12.49 -0.12 23.81
C ILE A 143 -12.90 -0.80 22.51
N GLU A 144 -13.86 -0.22 21.80
CA GLU A 144 -14.35 -0.77 20.54
C GLU A 144 -14.67 0.32 19.54
N ALA A 145 -14.46 0.00 18.26
CA ALA A 145 -14.85 0.83 17.14
C ALA A 145 -15.18 -0.02 15.93
N THR A 146 -16.02 0.51 15.05
CA THR A 146 -16.37 -0.14 13.78
C THR A 146 -16.18 0.85 12.65
N PHE A 147 -15.38 0.47 11.66
CA PHE A 147 -15.26 1.20 10.41
C PHE A 147 -16.01 0.44 9.31
N THR A 148 -16.83 1.16 8.54
CA THR A 148 -17.60 0.59 7.42
C THR A 148 -17.15 1.22 6.10
N ALA A 149 -16.78 0.38 5.13
CA ALA A 149 -16.39 0.83 3.80
C ALA A 149 -17.56 1.50 3.08
N PRO A 150 -17.37 2.69 2.48
CA PRO A 150 -18.42 3.38 1.76
C PRO A 150 -19.06 2.51 0.67
N GLY A 151 -20.39 2.47 0.63
CA GLY A 151 -21.14 1.76 -0.40
C GLY A 151 -21.04 0.23 -0.40
N LYS A 152 -20.33 -0.38 0.56
CA LYS A 152 -20.22 -1.83 0.68
C LYS A 152 -21.24 -2.39 1.69
N THR A 153 -21.79 -3.55 1.34
CA THR A 153 -22.66 -4.35 2.21
C THR A 153 -22.10 -5.77 2.30
N GLY A 154 -22.20 -6.41 3.46
CA GLY A 154 -21.72 -7.78 3.62
C GLY A 154 -21.15 -8.08 5.00
N LYS A 155 -20.12 -8.92 5.03
CA LYS A 155 -19.52 -9.43 6.27
C LYS A 155 -18.73 -8.36 7.01
N THR A 156 -18.72 -8.45 8.34
CA THR A 156 -17.86 -7.65 9.21
C THR A 156 -16.66 -8.49 9.66
N LEU A 157 -15.47 -7.96 9.46
CA LEU A 157 -14.22 -8.51 10.00
C LEU A 157 -14.16 -8.23 11.50
N GLN A 158 -13.85 -9.25 12.30
CA GLN A 158 -13.72 -9.11 13.75
C GLN A 158 -12.23 -9.16 14.12
N ILE A 159 -11.74 -8.14 14.80
CA ILE A 159 -10.35 -8.01 15.23
C ILE A 159 -10.31 -7.82 16.74
N LYS A 160 -9.40 -8.57 17.40
CA LYS A 160 -9.15 -8.48 18.84
C LYS A 160 -7.66 -8.18 19.04
N GLU A 161 -7.29 -6.93 18.82
CA GLU A 161 -5.93 -6.44 19.00
C GLU A 161 -5.91 -5.37 20.08
N GLN A 162 -4.76 -5.21 20.74
CA GLN A 162 -4.58 -4.21 21.77
C GLN A 162 -4.66 -2.80 21.17
N VAL A 163 -5.49 -1.97 21.77
CA VAL A 163 -5.64 -0.55 21.43
C VAL A 163 -5.76 0.26 22.71
N GLU A 164 -5.32 1.50 22.68
CA GLU A 164 -5.32 2.36 23.87
C GLU A 164 -6.51 3.32 23.90
N THR A 165 -6.96 3.74 22.73
CA THR A 165 -8.06 4.70 22.57
C THR A 165 -9.08 4.23 21.52
N VAL A 166 -10.28 4.82 21.55
CA VAL A 166 -11.31 4.57 20.53
C VAL A 166 -10.83 5.05 19.15
N ALA A 167 -10.07 6.15 19.09
CA ALA A 167 -9.50 6.64 17.84
C ALA A 167 -8.48 5.67 17.24
N ASP A 168 -7.68 4.99 18.07
CA ASP A 168 -6.76 3.95 17.61
C ASP A 168 -7.52 2.72 17.12
N ALA A 169 -8.60 2.34 17.82
CA ALA A 169 -9.46 1.25 17.39
C ALA A 169 -10.10 1.53 16.02
N GLU A 170 -10.55 2.76 15.77
CA GLU A 170 -11.12 3.16 14.47
C GLU A 170 -10.08 3.13 13.35
N ARG A 171 -8.87 3.64 13.60
CA ARG A 171 -7.75 3.57 12.67
C ARG A 171 -7.36 2.14 12.35
N LEU A 172 -7.24 1.31 13.37
CA LEU A 172 -6.92 -0.10 13.22
C LEU A 172 -8.00 -0.83 12.41
N ALA A 173 -9.29 -0.54 12.68
CA ALA A 173 -10.41 -1.09 11.92
C ALA A 173 -10.33 -0.71 10.44
N LYS A 174 -10.09 0.56 10.13
CA LYS A 174 -9.90 1.05 8.75
C LYS A 174 -8.73 0.34 8.07
N LYS A 175 -7.58 0.28 8.73
CA LYS A 175 -6.37 -0.39 8.23
C LYS A 175 -6.61 -1.86 7.93
N ARG A 176 -7.14 -2.63 8.88
CA ARG A 176 -7.37 -4.07 8.70
C ARG A 176 -8.39 -4.35 7.60
N LEU A 177 -9.39 -3.47 7.44
CA LEU A 177 -10.33 -3.55 6.33
C LEU A 177 -9.65 -3.29 4.99
N ARG A 178 -8.77 -2.27 4.89
CA ARG A 178 -7.98 -2.01 3.69
C ARG A 178 -7.10 -3.18 3.31
N GLU A 179 -6.32 -3.72 4.25
CA GLU A 179 -5.44 -4.88 4.04
C GLU A 179 -6.19 -6.08 3.42
N LYS A 180 -7.41 -6.33 3.87
CA LYS A 180 -8.24 -7.40 3.32
C LYS A 180 -8.81 -7.07 1.95
N ASN A 181 -9.33 -5.86 1.77
CA ASN A 181 -10.08 -5.50 0.59
C ASN A 181 -9.17 -5.04 -0.58
N CYS A 182 -7.93 -4.64 -0.35
CA CYS A 182 -7.02 -4.22 -1.42
C CYS A 182 -6.70 -5.38 -2.39
N GLU A 183 -6.86 -6.62 -1.97
CA GLU A 183 -6.70 -7.80 -2.83
C GLU A 183 -8.01 -8.25 -3.52
N GLU A 184 -9.12 -7.54 -3.37
CA GLU A 184 -10.40 -7.93 -3.99
C GLU A 184 -10.28 -8.03 -5.50
N VAL A 185 -9.66 -7.02 -6.13
CA VAL A 185 -9.47 -7.01 -7.58
C VAL A 185 -8.01 -6.71 -7.91
N THR A 186 -7.37 -7.68 -8.51
CA THR A 186 -5.97 -7.59 -8.94
C THR A 186 -5.84 -7.89 -10.43
N GLY A 187 -4.76 -7.44 -11.04
CA GLY A 187 -4.47 -7.73 -12.44
C GLY A 187 -2.98 -7.76 -12.71
N SER A 188 -2.63 -8.44 -13.80
CA SER A 188 -1.28 -8.47 -14.36
C SER A 188 -1.36 -8.14 -15.84
N LEU A 189 -0.52 -7.24 -16.31
CA LEU A 189 -0.46 -6.83 -17.70
C LEU A 189 0.99 -6.85 -18.20
N THR A 190 1.18 -7.34 -19.42
CA THR A 190 2.45 -7.22 -20.14
C THR A 190 2.25 -6.27 -21.31
N LEU A 191 3.03 -5.21 -21.34
CA LEU A 191 2.89 -4.07 -22.23
C LEU A 191 4.22 -3.80 -22.96
N PRO A 192 4.21 -3.14 -24.11
CA PRO A 192 5.44 -2.55 -24.66
C PRO A 192 6.11 -1.66 -23.62
N GLY A 193 7.43 -1.61 -23.62
CA GLY A 193 8.21 -0.92 -22.62
C GLY A 193 7.85 0.54 -22.45
N SER A 194 7.61 0.95 -21.22
CA SER A 194 7.33 2.34 -20.86
C SER A 194 7.88 2.63 -19.47
N PHE A 195 8.80 3.57 -19.37
CA PHE A 195 9.38 4.00 -18.10
C PHE A 195 8.42 4.83 -17.23
N TYR A 196 7.26 5.23 -17.77
CA TYR A 196 6.20 5.88 -16.99
C TYR A 196 5.41 4.91 -16.13
N LEU A 197 5.48 3.60 -16.41
CA LEU A 197 4.79 2.56 -15.64
C LEU A 197 5.70 2.11 -14.49
N MET A 198 5.52 2.72 -13.34
CA MET A 198 6.32 2.45 -12.13
C MET A 198 5.42 2.07 -10.96
N GLY A 199 5.96 1.33 -10.01
CA GLY A 199 5.26 1.02 -8.75
C GLY A 199 4.85 2.29 -8.00
N GLY A 200 3.62 2.29 -7.45
CA GLY A 200 3.03 3.40 -6.73
C GLY A 200 2.32 4.45 -7.60
N ILE A 201 2.28 4.28 -8.92
CA ILE A 201 1.54 5.17 -9.82
C ILE A 201 0.12 4.66 -10.00
N THR A 202 -0.85 5.57 -10.01
CA THR A 202 -2.24 5.26 -10.33
C THR A 202 -2.51 5.33 -11.83
N VAL A 203 -3.25 4.35 -12.32
CA VAL A 203 -3.66 4.22 -13.72
C VAL A 203 -5.15 3.93 -13.81
N ASN A 204 -5.79 4.42 -14.87
CA ASN A 204 -7.14 4.00 -15.22
C ASN A 204 -7.09 2.85 -16.22
N MET A 205 -7.91 1.84 -16.02
CA MET A 205 -8.17 0.77 -16.98
C MET A 205 -9.48 1.05 -17.72
N LEU A 206 -9.47 0.97 -19.03
CA LEU A 206 -10.63 1.26 -19.88
C LEU A 206 -10.80 0.19 -20.96
N GLY A 207 -12.01 -0.34 -21.09
CA GLY A 207 -12.38 -1.34 -22.08
C GLY A 207 -12.23 -2.78 -21.61
N PHE A 208 -12.00 -3.00 -20.32
CA PHE A 208 -11.90 -4.32 -19.68
C PHE A 208 -13.22 -4.77 -19.04
N GLY A 209 -14.33 -4.03 -19.28
CA GLY A 209 -15.66 -4.35 -18.78
C GLY A 209 -15.76 -4.21 -17.26
N ALA A 210 -16.09 -5.28 -16.53
CA ALA A 210 -16.22 -5.24 -15.07
C ALA A 210 -14.91 -4.87 -14.35
N TYR A 211 -13.77 -4.91 -15.05
CA TYR A 211 -12.46 -4.52 -14.53
C TYR A 211 -12.07 -3.09 -14.91
N ASP A 212 -12.92 -2.33 -15.54
CA ASP A 212 -12.69 -0.90 -15.75
C ASP A 212 -12.60 -0.16 -14.40
N GLY A 213 -11.80 0.89 -14.34
CA GLY A 213 -11.65 1.70 -13.14
C GLY A 213 -10.21 2.06 -12.82
N LYS A 214 -10.01 2.62 -11.65
CA LYS A 214 -8.74 3.13 -11.17
C LYS A 214 -7.97 2.06 -10.40
N TYR A 215 -6.71 1.93 -10.72
CA TYR A 215 -5.78 0.96 -10.14
C TYR A 215 -4.49 1.65 -9.71
N ILE A 216 -3.83 1.08 -8.73
CA ILE A 216 -2.44 1.41 -8.38
C ILE A 216 -1.53 0.29 -8.85
N ILE A 217 -0.38 0.63 -9.43
CA ILE A 217 0.65 -0.32 -9.82
C ILE A 217 1.40 -0.73 -8.55
N THR A 218 1.29 -2.00 -8.18
CA THR A 218 1.99 -2.56 -7.01
C THR A 218 3.41 -2.95 -7.33
N GLU A 219 3.65 -3.41 -8.58
CA GLU A 219 4.95 -3.83 -9.06
C GLU A 219 5.09 -3.52 -10.54
N ALA A 220 6.27 -3.09 -10.96
CA ALA A 220 6.62 -2.91 -12.36
C ALA A 220 7.98 -3.56 -12.65
N GLN A 221 8.02 -4.44 -13.62
CA GLN A 221 9.22 -5.13 -14.10
C GLN A 221 9.54 -4.70 -15.51
N HIS A 222 10.72 -4.09 -15.70
CA HIS A 222 11.20 -3.63 -16.98
C HIS A 222 12.22 -4.63 -17.55
N ASN A 223 11.88 -5.25 -18.67
CA ASN A 223 12.73 -6.22 -19.35
C ASN A 223 13.33 -5.54 -20.61
N ILE A 224 14.65 -5.32 -20.58
CA ILE A 224 15.41 -4.69 -21.66
C ILE A 224 16.35 -5.74 -22.25
N GLY A 225 16.03 -6.22 -23.45
CA GLY A 225 16.81 -7.22 -24.17
C GLY A 225 15.94 -7.95 -25.19
N GLY A 226 16.31 -7.94 -26.48
CA GLY A 226 15.49 -8.48 -27.57
C GLY A 226 14.16 -7.74 -27.80
N GLY A 227 14.03 -6.53 -27.27
CA GLY A 227 12.85 -5.69 -27.21
C GLY A 227 12.69 -5.14 -25.78
N TYR A 228 11.94 -4.02 -25.64
CA TYR A 228 11.64 -3.45 -24.33
C TYR A 228 10.19 -3.75 -23.98
N THR A 229 9.98 -4.45 -22.86
CA THR A 229 8.65 -4.75 -22.33
C THR A 229 8.56 -4.35 -20.86
N THR A 230 7.34 -3.98 -20.43
CA THR A 230 7.03 -3.70 -19.02
C THR A 230 5.89 -4.59 -18.57
N GLY A 231 6.19 -5.46 -17.60
CA GLY A 231 5.18 -6.20 -16.85
C GLY A 231 4.75 -5.38 -15.64
N ILE A 232 3.46 -5.25 -15.42
CA ILE A 232 2.91 -4.57 -14.25
C ILE A 232 1.91 -5.47 -13.52
N ASN A 233 2.00 -5.46 -12.19
CA ASN A 233 0.96 -5.96 -11.30
C ASN A 233 0.19 -4.78 -10.74
N VAL A 234 -1.12 -4.89 -10.73
CA VAL A 234 -2.02 -3.81 -10.31
C VAL A 234 -3.06 -4.32 -9.33
N ARG A 235 -3.50 -3.48 -8.43
CA ARG A 235 -4.69 -3.68 -7.61
C ARG A 235 -5.64 -2.51 -7.76
N ARG A 236 -6.94 -2.77 -7.65
CA ARG A 236 -7.95 -1.70 -7.71
C ARG A 236 -7.80 -0.77 -6.51
N CYS A 237 -7.85 0.54 -6.74
CA CYS A 237 -7.88 1.52 -5.68
C CYS A 237 -9.15 1.36 -4.85
N LEU A 238 -9.05 1.60 -3.55
CA LEU A 238 -10.17 1.58 -2.63
C LEU A 238 -10.77 2.99 -2.55
N ASP A 239 -12.08 3.09 -2.74
CA ASP A 239 -12.78 4.38 -2.72
C ASP A 239 -13.19 4.73 -1.28
N GLY A 240 -12.65 5.85 -0.76
CA GLY A 240 -13.06 6.46 0.51
C GLY A 240 -12.54 5.78 1.79
N TYR A 241 -11.57 4.93 1.70
CA TYR A 241 -10.93 4.35 2.89
C TYR A 241 -9.58 3.72 2.60
#